data_8fb6cf27385c2b1e99d7ee99988ebe67
#
_entry.id   8fb6cf27385c2b1e99d7ee99988ebe67
#
_cell.length_a   1.000
_cell.length_b   1.000
_cell.length_c   1.000
_cell.angle_alpha   90.00
_cell.angle_beta   90.00
_cell.angle_gamma   90.00
#
_symmetry.space_group_name_H-M   'P 1'
#
loop_
_entity.id
_entity.type
_entity.pdbx_description
1 polymer ?
#
loop_
_entity_poly.entity_id
_entity_poly.type
_entity_poly.pdbx_seq_one_letter_code
_entity_poly.pdbx_strand_id
1 'polypeptide(L)'
;MKKTCKYCGVVNEDHICPYKRSRAKQGDRQSDRFRKTKAWTNKSIEIRQRDRYLCRVCMANLYNTMNWLNYKGVEVHHITPINEDYNQRLDNNNLISLCSYHHHMADNNEIPRDVLYDLVKQAHED
;
A
#
# COMPACT_ATOMS: atom_id res chain seq x y z
N MET A 1 -2.07 -41.09 -7.96
CA MET A 1 -3.32 -40.38 -8.23
C MET A 1 -2.98 -38.95 -8.70
N LYS A 2 -3.66 -38.47 -9.74
CA LYS A 2 -3.40 -37.13 -10.27
C LYS A 2 -4.37 -36.10 -9.68
N LYS A 3 -3.92 -34.88 -9.49
CA LYS A 3 -4.73 -33.75 -9.02
C LYS A 3 -4.62 -32.60 -9.98
N THR A 4 -5.52 -31.62 -9.87
CA THR A 4 -5.49 -30.42 -10.68
C THR A 4 -4.78 -29.30 -9.94
N CYS A 5 -3.72 -28.75 -10.54
CA CYS A 5 -3.05 -27.57 -10.02
C CYS A 5 -3.59 -26.32 -10.74
N LYS A 6 -3.92 -25.29 -9.98
CA LYS A 6 -4.46 -24.03 -10.52
C LYS A 6 -3.53 -23.40 -11.57
N TYR A 7 -2.21 -23.58 -11.41
CA TYR A 7 -1.21 -22.93 -12.27
C TYR A 7 -0.58 -23.85 -13.29
N CYS A 8 -0.53 -25.16 -13.01
CA CYS A 8 0.20 -26.13 -13.83
C CYS A 8 -0.71 -27.12 -14.58
N GLY A 9 -2.02 -27.11 -14.31
CA GLY A 9 -2.96 -28.07 -14.86
C GLY A 9 -2.96 -29.41 -14.10
N VAL A 10 -3.13 -30.53 -14.83
CA VAL A 10 -3.16 -31.84 -14.20
C VAL A 10 -1.74 -32.29 -13.87
N VAL A 11 -1.49 -32.62 -12.61
CA VAL A 11 -0.17 -32.97 -12.09
C VAL A 11 -0.26 -34.20 -11.18
N ASN A 12 0.90 -34.76 -10.82
CA ASN A 12 0.97 -35.86 -9.86
C ASN A 12 0.58 -35.40 -8.44
N GLU A 13 0.15 -36.34 -7.63
CA GLU A 13 -0.32 -36.09 -6.25
C GLU A 13 0.74 -35.39 -5.38
N ASP A 14 2.00 -35.74 -5.60
CA ASP A 14 3.14 -35.17 -4.85
C ASP A 14 3.70 -33.88 -5.45
N HIS A 15 3.02 -33.30 -6.45
CA HIS A 15 3.46 -32.08 -7.12
C HIS A 15 3.54 -30.90 -6.14
N ILE A 16 4.67 -30.20 -6.15
CA ILE A 16 4.87 -28.94 -5.43
C ILE A 16 4.93 -27.83 -6.48
N CYS A 17 3.93 -26.94 -6.46
CA CYS A 17 3.82 -25.88 -7.45
C CYS A 17 4.82 -24.76 -7.18
N PRO A 18 5.76 -24.45 -8.10
CA PRO A 18 6.73 -23.37 -7.91
C PRO A 18 6.10 -21.98 -7.98
N TYR A 19 4.90 -21.89 -8.55
CA TYR A 19 4.19 -20.60 -8.70
C TYR A 19 3.21 -20.33 -7.56
N LYS A 20 2.98 -21.29 -6.67
CA LYS A 20 2.05 -21.12 -5.56
C LYS A 20 2.75 -20.40 -4.39
N ARG A 21 2.19 -19.25 -4.01
CA ARG A 21 2.70 -18.53 -2.82
C ARG A 21 2.35 -19.29 -1.54
N SER A 22 3.32 -19.37 -0.63
CA SER A 22 3.10 -19.97 0.67
C SER A 22 2.17 -19.09 1.52
N ARG A 23 0.99 -19.61 1.89
CA ARG A 23 0.03 -18.90 2.73
C ARG A 23 0.59 -18.61 4.13
N ALA A 24 1.42 -19.51 4.65
CA ALA A 24 1.99 -19.36 5.99
C ALA A 24 2.86 -18.10 6.09
N LYS A 25 3.62 -17.76 5.04
CA LYS A 25 4.47 -16.58 5.02
C LYS A 25 3.69 -15.27 4.88
N GLN A 26 2.51 -15.30 4.23
CA GLN A 26 1.70 -14.09 4.01
C GLN A 26 0.90 -13.69 5.24
N GLY A 27 0.38 -14.66 6.01
CA GLY A 27 -0.44 -14.39 7.20
C GLY A 27 0.34 -13.99 8.44
N ASP A 28 1.67 -14.27 8.47
CA ASP A 28 2.51 -14.09 9.65
C ASP A 28 3.40 -12.86 9.65
N ARG A 29 3.42 -12.09 8.56
CA ARG A 29 4.21 -10.87 8.51
C ARG A 29 3.68 -9.86 9.52
N GLN A 30 4.60 -9.21 10.26
CA GLN A 30 4.27 -8.17 11.20
C GLN A 30 3.42 -7.07 10.56
N SER A 31 3.77 -6.68 9.33
CA SER A 31 3.03 -5.68 8.56
C SER A 31 1.59 -6.12 8.27
N ASP A 32 1.38 -7.39 7.91
CA ASP A 32 0.04 -7.92 7.63
C ASP A 32 -0.82 -7.97 8.89
N ARG A 33 -0.22 -8.40 10.02
CA ARG A 33 -0.91 -8.41 11.31
C ARG A 33 -1.32 -7.01 11.74
N PHE A 34 -0.40 -6.06 11.57
CA PHE A 34 -0.67 -4.65 11.91
C PHE A 34 -1.84 -4.08 11.11
N ARG A 35 -1.91 -4.36 9.80
CA ARG A 35 -2.98 -3.84 8.93
C ARG A 35 -4.36 -4.37 9.29
N LYS A 36 -4.44 -5.45 10.05
CA LYS A 36 -5.70 -6.01 10.56
C LYS A 36 -6.14 -5.41 11.88
N THR A 37 -5.33 -4.55 12.49
CA THR A 37 -5.64 -3.96 13.80
C THR A 37 -6.62 -2.82 13.68
N LYS A 38 -7.36 -2.56 14.76
CA LYS A 38 -8.26 -1.43 14.89
C LYS A 38 -7.48 -0.10 14.86
N ALA A 39 -6.27 -0.08 15.43
CA ALA A 39 -5.39 1.06 15.41
C ALA A 39 -5.08 1.52 13.99
N TRP A 40 -4.78 0.57 13.10
CA TRP A 40 -4.54 0.88 11.69
C TRP A 40 -5.80 1.36 10.98
N THR A 41 -6.95 0.71 11.21
CA THR A 41 -8.22 1.12 10.61
C THR A 41 -8.54 2.56 10.97
N ASN A 42 -8.43 2.92 12.25
CA ASN A 42 -8.71 4.27 12.73
C ASN A 42 -7.71 5.29 12.16
N LYS A 43 -6.41 4.92 12.13
CA LYS A 43 -5.38 5.80 11.58
C LYS A 43 -5.57 6.02 10.07
N SER A 44 -5.92 4.99 9.32
CA SER A 44 -6.13 5.12 7.88
C SER A 44 -7.31 6.05 7.56
N ILE A 45 -8.37 6.01 8.37
CA ILE A 45 -9.50 6.92 8.23
C ILE A 45 -9.05 8.37 8.52
N GLU A 46 -8.29 8.57 9.60
CA GLU A 46 -7.76 9.87 9.99
C GLU A 46 -6.90 10.49 8.86
N ILE A 47 -6.02 9.69 8.26
CA ILE A 47 -5.16 10.15 7.17
C ILE A 47 -5.96 10.48 5.93
N ARG A 48 -6.94 9.65 5.57
CA ARG A 48 -7.82 9.93 4.43
C ARG A 48 -8.60 11.22 4.64
N GLN A 49 -9.09 11.46 5.85
CA GLN A 49 -9.79 12.71 6.20
C GLN A 49 -8.86 13.91 6.07
N ARG A 50 -7.62 13.81 6.57
CA ARG A 50 -6.60 14.86 6.41
C ARG A 50 -6.39 15.18 4.94
N ASP A 51 -6.31 14.15 4.09
CA ASP A 51 -6.05 14.28 2.66
C ASP A 51 -7.34 14.48 1.85
N ARG A 52 -8.48 14.69 2.53
CA ARG A 52 -9.80 14.94 1.95
C ARG A 52 -10.27 13.81 1.03
N TYR A 53 -9.85 12.57 1.32
CA TYR A 53 -10.16 11.37 0.52
C TYR A 53 -9.66 11.47 -0.92
N LEU A 54 -8.61 12.27 -1.16
CA LEU A 54 -8.04 12.47 -2.49
C LEU A 54 -6.60 11.98 -2.53
N CYS A 55 -6.17 11.53 -3.71
CA CYS A 55 -4.76 11.20 -3.94
C CYS A 55 -3.93 12.49 -3.91
N ARG A 56 -2.96 12.56 -3.01
CA ARG A 56 -2.12 13.77 -2.86
C ARG A 56 -1.23 14.01 -4.07
N VAL A 57 -0.77 12.95 -4.74
CA VAL A 57 0.03 13.06 -5.97
C VAL A 57 -0.82 13.61 -7.11
N CYS A 58 -2.07 13.14 -7.24
CA CYS A 58 -3.00 13.66 -8.25
C CYS A 58 -3.31 15.14 -8.00
N MET A 59 -3.54 15.54 -6.75
CA MET A 59 -3.79 16.95 -6.39
C MET A 59 -2.62 17.85 -6.76
N ALA A 60 -1.39 17.35 -6.64
CA ALA A 60 -0.19 18.08 -7.01
C ALA A 60 0.09 18.05 -8.52
N ASN A 61 -0.72 17.31 -9.29
CA ASN A 61 -0.58 17.15 -10.75
C ASN A 61 0.80 16.63 -11.15
N LEU A 62 1.28 15.61 -10.43
CA LEU A 62 2.58 14.99 -10.66
C LEU A 62 2.42 13.56 -11.18
N TYR A 63 3.46 13.05 -11.81
CA TYR A 63 3.58 11.63 -12.22
C TYR A 63 2.37 11.12 -13.02
N ASN A 64 2.10 11.78 -14.16
CA ASN A 64 1.04 11.39 -15.11
C ASN A 64 -0.36 11.40 -14.50
N THR A 65 -0.68 12.41 -13.73
CA THR A 65 -2.01 12.59 -13.18
C THR A 65 -3.05 12.77 -14.28
N MET A 66 -4.11 11.96 -14.25
CA MET A 66 -5.23 12.04 -15.17
C MET A 66 -6.44 12.75 -14.57
N ASN A 67 -6.55 12.79 -13.26
CA ASN A 67 -7.66 13.40 -12.54
C ASN A 67 -7.18 13.97 -11.21
N TRP A 68 -7.17 15.29 -11.09
CA TRP A 68 -6.71 15.99 -9.88
C TRP A 68 -7.53 15.63 -8.63
N LEU A 69 -8.83 15.43 -8.81
CA LEU A 69 -9.75 15.12 -7.72
C LEU A 69 -10.01 13.61 -7.65
N ASN A 70 -8.97 12.81 -7.79
CA ASN A 70 -9.07 11.37 -7.78
C ASN A 70 -9.36 10.86 -6.37
N TYR A 71 -10.58 10.41 -6.15
CA TYR A 71 -11.06 9.85 -4.88
C TYR A 71 -11.30 8.35 -4.95
N LYS A 72 -11.25 7.76 -6.13
CA LYS A 72 -11.53 6.32 -6.32
C LYS A 72 -10.30 5.49 -5.95
N GLY A 73 -10.53 4.45 -5.14
CA GLY A 73 -9.48 3.51 -4.77
C GLY A 73 -8.32 4.13 -4.00
N VAL A 74 -8.59 5.20 -3.25
CA VAL A 74 -7.57 5.87 -2.46
C VAL A 74 -7.19 5.01 -1.27
N GLU A 75 -5.90 4.72 -1.14
CA GLU A 75 -5.32 3.91 -0.07
C GLU A 75 -4.27 4.71 0.68
N VAL A 76 -4.05 4.36 1.95
CA VAL A 76 -3.01 4.99 2.76
C VAL A 76 -1.71 4.21 2.61
N HIS A 77 -0.66 4.90 2.16
CA HIS A 77 0.66 4.33 1.89
C HIS A 77 1.63 4.72 3.00
N HIS A 78 2.44 3.74 3.44
CA HIS A 78 3.58 3.99 4.33
C HIS A 78 4.77 4.42 3.47
N ILE A 79 5.22 5.67 3.61
CA ILE A 79 6.35 6.20 2.84
C ILE A 79 7.62 5.43 3.19
N THR A 80 7.95 5.31 4.48
CA THR A 80 8.91 4.33 4.97
C THR A 80 8.16 3.06 5.32
N PRO A 81 8.42 1.94 4.63
CA PRO A 81 7.68 0.70 4.86
C PRO A 81 7.74 0.22 6.30
N ILE A 82 6.69 -0.46 6.74
CA ILE A 82 6.60 -1.02 8.11
C ILE A 82 7.80 -1.91 8.41
N ASN A 83 8.25 -2.69 7.42
CA ASN A 83 9.36 -3.62 7.58
C ASN A 83 10.71 -2.91 7.78
N GLU A 84 10.85 -1.67 7.32
CA GLU A 84 12.08 -0.89 7.51
C GLU A 84 12.09 -0.17 8.86
N ASP A 85 10.94 0.35 9.30
CA ASP A 85 10.82 1.03 10.58
C ASP A 85 9.41 0.86 11.14
N TYR A 86 9.26 -0.11 12.02
CA TYR A 86 7.98 -0.44 12.65
C TYR A 86 7.46 0.70 13.53
N ASN A 87 8.36 1.51 14.08
CA ASN A 87 7.99 2.61 14.98
C ASN A 87 7.25 3.75 14.25
N GLN A 88 7.37 3.85 12.93
CA GLN A 88 6.70 4.86 12.12
C GLN A 88 5.35 4.40 11.56
N ARG A 89 4.86 3.24 11.96
CA ARG A 89 3.64 2.65 11.38
C ARG A 89 2.38 3.48 11.58
N LEU A 90 2.34 4.29 12.62
CA LEU A 90 1.21 5.18 12.95
C LEU A 90 1.60 6.66 12.93
N ASP A 91 2.76 6.99 12.39
CA ASP A 91 3.24 8.37 12.31
C ASP A 91 2.54 9.08 11.15
N ASN A 92 1.81 10.14 11.46
CA ASN A 92 1.07 10.93 10.47
C ASN A 92 1.99 11.47 9.36
N ASN A 93 3.25 11.74 9.68
CA ASN A 93 4.22 12.25 8.71
C ASN A 93 4.73 11.18 7.76
N ASN A 94 4.50 9.91 8.08
CA ASN A 94 4.92 8.76 7.28
C ASN A 94 3.78 8.18 6.44
N LEU A 95 2.59 8.77 6.51
CA LEU A 95 1.38 8.23 5.88
C LEU A 95 0.81 9.25 4.88
N ILE A 96 0.45 8.76 3.71
CA ILE A 96 -0.08 9.58 2.61
C ILE A 96 -1.17 8.82 1.87
N SER A 97 -2.22 9.53 1.45
CA SER A 97 -3.29 8.94 0.64
C SER A 97 -2.91 8.98 -0.84
N LEU A 98 -2.94 7.83 -1.49
CA LEU A 98 -2.61 7.67 -2.91
C LEU A 98 -3.68 6.85 -3.62
N CYS A 99 -3.96 7.18 -4.89
CA CYS A 99 -4.76 6.29 -5.73
C CYS A 99 -3.97 5.02 -6.06
N SER A 100 -4.65 3.97 -6.54
CA SER A 100 -3.98 2.70 -6.81
C SER A 100 -2.84 2.83 -7.82
N TYR A 101 -2.97 3.71 -8.82
CA TYR A 101 -1.93 3.97 -9.81
C TYR A 101 -0.66 4.55 -9.16
N HIS A 102 -0.80 5.64 -8.40
CA HIS A 102 0.35 6.27 -7.75
C HIS A 102 0.88 5.45 -6.57
N HIS A 103 0.00 4.70 -5.89
CA HIS A 103 0.43 3.77 -4.84
C HIS A 103 1.37 2.71 -5.41
N HIS A 104 1.00 2.15 -6.57
CA HIS A 104 1.84 1.18 -7.27
C HIS A 104 3.18 1.78 -7.69
N MET A 105 3.20 3.01 -8.20
CA MET A 105 4.43 3.72 -8.54
C MET A 105 5.31 3.95 -7.30
N ALA A 106 4.70 4.31 -6.17
CA ALA A 106 5.44 4.52 -4.92
C ALA A 106 6.05 3.21 -4.42
N ASP A 107 5.31 2.10 -4.50
CA ASP A 107 5.81 0.78 -4.10
C ASP A 107 6.99 0.33 -4.96
N ASN A 108 7.02 0.73 -6.22
CA ASN A 108 8.10 0.40 -7.16
C ASN A 108 9.24 1.42 -7.15
N ASN A 109 9.23 2.37 -6.21
CA ASN A 109 10.22 3.45 -6.08
C ASN A 109 10.28 4.37 -7.31
N GLU A 110 9.22 4.43 -8.11
CA GLU A 110 9.10 5.35 -9.24
C GLU A 110 8.78 6.77 -8.78
N ILE A 111 8.21 6.91 -7.58
CA ILE A 111 8.04 8.21 -6.91
C ILE A 111 9.02 8.25 -5.74
N PRO A 112 9.98 9.19 -5.72
CA PRO A 112 10.94 9.31 -4.62
C PRO A 112 10.25 9.58 -3.28
N ARG A 113 10.80 9.02 -2.20
CA ARG A 113 10.23 9.17 -0.85
C ARG A 113 10.22 10.63 -0.39
N ASP A 114 11.24 11.41 -0.75
CA ASP A 114 11.33 12.83 -0.39
C ASP A 114 10.18 13.64 -0.99
N VAL A 115 9.76 13.31 -2.22
CA VAL A 115 8.59 13.94 -2.85
C VAL A 115 7.32 13.65 -2.03
N LEU A 116 7.15 12.41 -1.58
CA LEU A 116 6.00 12.02 -0.78
C LEU A 116 6.00 12.71 0.58
N TYR A 117 7.16 12.82 1.22
CA TYR A 117 7.29 13.55 2.50
C TYR A 117 6.96 15.02 2.35
N ASP A 118 7.38 15.65 1.24
CA ASP A 118 7.05 17.05 0.96
C ASP A 118 5.54 17.26 0.79
N LEU A 119 4.86 16.33 0.12
CA LEU A 119 3.40 16.38 -0.06
C LEU A 119 2.67 16.24 1.26
N VAL A 120 3.14 15.39 2.16
CA VAL A 120 2.59 15.24 3.51
C VAL A 120 2.77 16.54 4.29
N LYS A 121 3.93 17.16 4.20
CA LYS A 121 4.22 18.44 4.84
C LYS A 121 3.25 19.53 4.40
N GLN A 122 2.97 19.60 3.10
CA GLN A 122 1.97 20.52 2.55
C GLN A 122 0.57 20.22 3.10
N ALA A 123 0.20 18.96 3.28
CA ALA A 123 -1.09 18.57 3.81
C ALA A 123 -1.30 19.09 5.26
N HIS A 124 -0.24 19.18 6.04
CA HIS A 124 -0.31 19.73 7.41
C HIS A 124 -0.46 21.25 7.43
N GLU A 125 -0.03 21.93 6.37
CA GLU A 125 -0.11 23.38 6.24
C GLU A 125 -1.50 23.84 5.74
N ASP A 126 -2.26 22.94 5.16
CA ASP A 126 -3.63 23.20 4.71
C ASP A 126 -4.59 23.18 5.92
#